data_64f3109c171cfe82b05b71ecf8fc791a
#
_entry.id   64f3109c171cfe82b05b71ecf8fc791a
#
_cell.length_a   1.000
_cell.length_b   1.000
_cell.length_c   1.000
_cell.angle_alpha   90.00
_cell.angle_beta   90.00
_cell.angle_gamma   90.00
#
_symmetry.space_group_name_H-M   'P 1'
#
loop_
_entity.id
_entity.type
_entity.pdbx_description
1 polymer ?
#
loop_
_entity_poly.entity_id
_entity_poly.type
_entity_poly.pdbx_seq_one_letter_code
_entity_poly.pdbx_strand_id
1 'polypeptide(L)'
;AEPLDPELWRQLASRISYVQGDFLDDSTYSDMAEKIKDTNTGNAVFYLATAPRFFSEVAKRLGSSGLLEEPDGYFRRVVIEKPFGSDLRSAEALNACLLKVMTEKQIYRIDHYLGKETVQNILVSRFSNGLFEAFWNNHYIDHVQITAAETVGVETRGSFYEHTGALRDMVPNHLFQLLAMIAMEPPAAFGADAVRGEKAKVIGAIRPWSEEEALANSVRGQYTESTIGDKSIAGYREEPNVAADSTTETFVALKVMIDNWRWVGVPFYLRTGKRMSVRDTEIAICFKPAPYAQFRDTDIERL
;
A
#
# COMPACT_ATOMS: atom_id res chain seq x y z
N ALA A 1 -7.75 -28.01 1.32
CA ALA A 1 -6.66 -27.74 2.26
C ALA A 1 -5.90 -29.05 2.41
N GLU A 2 -4.59 -29.02 2.30
CA GLU A 2 -3.76 -30.19 2.61
C GLU A 2 -3.91 -30.57 4.09
N PRO A 3 -3.90 -31.87 4.43
CA PRO A 3 -4.00 -32.27 5.82
C PRO A 3 -2.79 -31.79 6.61
N LEU A 4 -3.04 -31.31 7.82
CA LEU A 4 -2.00 -30.85 8.73
C LEU A 4 -1.11 -32.01 9.13
N ASP A 5 0.22 -31.88 8.93
CA ASP A 5 1.20 -32.87 9.46
C ASP A 5 1.31 -32.71 10.99
N PRO A 6 0.94 -33.74 11.78
CA PRO A 6 0.93 -33.62 13.24
C PRO A 6 2.33 -33.50 13.85
N GLU A 7 3.37 -33.95 13.16
CA GLU A 7 4.75 -33.86 13.66
C GLU A 7 5.29 -32.46 13.47
N LEU A 8 5.13 -31.90 12.27
CA LEU A 8 5.49 -30.51 12.00
C LEU A 8 4.70 -29.52 12.88
N TRP A 9 3.42 -29.83 13.14
CA TRP A 9 2.63 -29.03 14.06
C TRP A 9 3.18 -29.08 15.49
N ARG A 10 3.52 -30.25 16.02
CA ARG A 10 4.11 -30.37 17.36
C ARG A 10 5.43 -29.62 17.47
N GLN A 11 6.29 -29.71 16.46
CA GLN A 11 7.56 -28.95 16.41
C GLN A 11 7.33 -27.44 16.40
N LEU A 12 6.37 -26.95 15.64
CA LEU A 12 6.01 -25.52 15.63
C LEU A 12 5.43 -25.11 16.97
N ALA A 13 4.44 -25.85 17.49
CA ALA A 13 3.75 -25.53 18.73
C ALA A 13 4.69 -25.48 19.94
N SER A 14 5.71 -26.33 19.98
CA SER A 14 6.73 -26.32 21.05
C SER A 14 7.59 -25.05 21.09
N ARG A 15 7.59 -24.25 20.00
CA ARG A 15 8.33 -22.98 19.88
C ARG A 15 7.44 -21.76 20.13
N ILE A 16 6.14 -21.94 20.32
CA ILE A 16 5.19 -20.84 20.57
C ILE A 16 5.11 -20.61 22.08
N SER A 17 5.26 -19.37 22.49
CA SER A 17 5.03 -18.91 23.85
C SER A 17 3.94 -17.85 23.87
N TYR A 18 3.16 -17.81 24.91
CA TYR A 18 2.13 -16.80 25.13
C TYR A 18 2.48 -15.96 26.37
N VAL A 19 2.37 -14.65 26.22
CA VAL A 19 2.47 -13.68 27.34
C VAL A 19 1.14 -12.94 27.37
N GLN A 20 0.41 -13.08 28.47
CA GLN A 20 -0.80 -12.31 28.71
C GLN A 20 -0.44 -10.97 29.33
N GLY A 21 -0.96 -9.88 28.76
CA GLY A 21 -0.70 -8.54 29.30
C GLY A 21 -1.53 -7.47 28.59
N ASP A 22 -1.45 -6.25 29.12
CA ASP A 22 -2.02 -5.06 28.51
C ASP A 22 -0.93 -4.28 27.77
N PHE A 23 -1.26 -3.69 26.63
CA PHE A 23 -0.32 -2.85 25.85
C PHE A 23 0.12 -1.59 26.61
N LEU A 24 -0.62 -1.20 27.64
CA LEU A 24 -0.33 -0.04 28.49
C LEU A 24 0.39 -0.39 29.80
N ASP A 25 0.68 -1.66 30.03
CA ASP A 25 1.36 -2.13 31.23
C ASP A 25 2.83 -2.47 30.95
N ASP A 26 3.75 -1.84 31.69
CA ASP A 26 5.20 -2.05 31.56
C ASP A 26 5.64 -3.47 31.93
N SER A 27 4.90 -4.14 32.83
CA SER A 27 5.19 -5.53 33.20
C SER A 27 5.10 -6.48 32.01
N THR A 28 4.16 -6.23 31.09
CA THR A 28 4.02 -7.00 29.85
C THR A 28 5.31 -7.02 29.04
N TYR A 29 6.00 -5.88 28.95
CA TYR A 29 7.24 -5.76 28.19
C TYR A 29 8.44 -6.36 28.93
N SER A 30 8.43 -6.34 30.26
CA SER A 30 9.41 -7.04 31.08
C SER A 30 9.32 -8.57 30.89
N ASP A 31 8.10 -9.11 30.93
CA ASP A 31 7.84 -10.54 30.69
C ASP A 31 8.25 -10.96 29.26
N MET A 32 7.98 -10.10 28.27
CA MET A 32 8.44 -10.31 26.89
C MET A 32 9.97 -10.33 26.80
N ALA A 33 10.65 -9.43 27.51
CA ALA A 33 12.11 -9.36 27.53
C ALA A 33 12.74 -10.63 28.12
N GLU A 34 12.16 -11.18 29.20
CA GLU A 34 12.58 -12.45 29.78
C GLU A 34 12.39 -13.62 28.79
N LYS A 35 11.20 -13.69 28.17
CA LYS A 35 10.94 -14.71 27.17
C LYS A 35 11.89 -14.68 25.98
N ILE A 36 12.25 -13.49 25.50
CA ILE A 36 13.21 -13.34 24.38
C ILE A 36 14.62 -13.79 24.82
N LYS A 37 15.03 -13.51 26.04
CA LYS A 37 16.32 -13.99 26.58
C LYS A 37 16.35 -15.53 26.62
N ASP A 38 15.28 -16.17 27.02
CA ASP A 38 15.15 -17.63 27.10
C ASP A 38 15.30 -18.32 25.74
N THR A 39 14.98 -17.63 24.63
CA THR A 39 15.09 -18.21 23.28
C THR A 39 16.54 -18.35 22.79
N ASN A 40 17.50 -17.81 23.52
CA ASN A 40 18.94 -17.78 23.17
C ASN A 40 19.23 -17.22 21.76
N THR A 41 18.27 -16.46 21.18
CA THR A 41 18.44 -15.73 19.93
C THR A 41 18.43 -14.24 20.21
N GLY A 42 19.51 -13.56 19.84
CA GLY A 42 19.58 -12.10 19.99
C GLY A 42 18.66 -11.34 19.03
N ASN A 43 18.19 -11.97 17.97
CA ASN A 43 17.33 -11.33 16.94
C ASN A 43 15.86 -11.36 17.34
N ALA A 44 15.15 -10.23 17.12
CA ALA A 44 13.70 -10.20 17.27
C ALA A 44 13.00 -9.33 16.24
N VAL A 45 11.80 -9.76 15.86
CA VAL A 45 10.87 -8.99 15.04
C VAL A 45 9.57 -8.80 15.85
N PHE A 46 9.21 -7.57 16.11
CA PHE A 46 7.98 -7.20 16.80
C PHE A 46 6.91 -6.85 15.74
N TYR A 47 5.94 -7.74 15.58
CA TYR A 47 4.85 -7.54 14.62
C TYR A 47 3.64 -6.94 15.34
N LEU A 48 3.29 -5.70 15.00
CA LEU A 48 2.20 -4.97 15.63
C LEU A 48 0.85 -5.28 14.93
N ALA A 49 0.30 -6.46 15.19
CA ALA A 49 -1.04 -6.85 14.73
C ALA A 49 -2.12 -6.30 15.69
N THR A 50 -2.08 -5.00 15.97
CA THR A 50 -2.94 -4.31 16.93
C THR A 50 -3.71 -3.18 16.26
N ALA A 51 -4.68 -2.58 16.98
CA ALA A 51 -5.34 -1.38 16.48
C ALA A 51 -4.34 -0.20 16.34
N PRO A 52 -4.44 0.64 15.31
CA PRO A 52 -3.48 1.72 15.01
C PRO A 52 -3.24 2.69 16.14
N ARG A 53 -4.25 2.92 17.00
CA ARG A 53 -4.15 3.78 18.19
C ARG A 53 -3.07 3.32 19.19
N PHE A 54 -2.68 2.05 19.15
CA PHE A 54 -1.65 1.50 20.03
C PHE A 54 -0.24 1.55 19.47
N PHE A 55 -0.04 1.82 18.16
CA PHE A 55 1.28 1.76 17.52
C PHE A 55 2.31 2.64 18.25
N SER A 56 1.98 3.90 18.48
CA SER A 56 2.88 4.82 19.18
C SER A 56 3.17 4.40 20.62
N GLU A 57 2.18 3.89 21.32
CA GLU A 57 2.32 3.52 22.73
C GLU A 57 3.14 2.23 22.89
N VAL A 58 2.84 1.22 22.08
CA VAL A 58 3.64 -0.03 22.04
C VAL A 58 5.09 0.27 21.67
N ALA A 59 5.33 1.10 20.64
CA ALA A 59 6.68 1.46 20.23
C ALA A 59 7.47 2.16 21.35
N LYS A 60 6.86 3.10 22.07
CA LYS A 60 7.49 3.76 23.23
C LYS A 60 7.89 2.77 24.31
N ARG A 61 7.00 1.85 24.65
CA ARG A 61 7.24 0.85 25.71
C ARG A 61 8.28 -0.19 25.30
N LEU A 62 8.27 -0.63 24.03
CA LEU A 62 9.37 -1.45 23.48
C LEU A 62 10.73 -0.74 23.61
N GLY A 63 10.76 0.59 23.36
CA GLY A 63 11.96 1.39 23.52
C GLY A 63 12.40 1.54 24.97
N SER A 64 11.48 1.91 25.88
CA SER A 64 11.79 2.10 27.29
C SER A 64 12.19 0.84 28.03
N SER A 65 11.76 -0.34 27.56
CA SER A 65 12.13 -1.64 28.10
C SER A 65 13.44 -2.22 27.53
N GLY A 66 14.15 -1.46 26.66
CA GLY A 66 15.39 -1.92 26.01
C GLY A 66 15.18 -2.99 24.93
N LEU A 67 13.94 -3.34 24.59
CA LEU A 67 13.63 -4.37 23.61
C LEU A 67 14.00 -3.99 22.17
N LEU A 68 14.23 -2.69 21.89
CA LEU A 68 14.65 -2.17 20.58
C LEU A 68 16.15 -1.95 20.49
N GLU A 69 16.90 -2.18 21.56
CA GLU A 69 18.37 -2.11 21.52
C GLU A 69 18.93 -3.26 20.68
N GLU A 70 19.87 -2.95 19.79
CA GLU A 70 20.55 -3.91 18.93
C GLU A 70 21.94 -4.19 19.49
N PRO A 71 22.14 -5.26 20.29
CA PRO A 71 23.47 -5.69 20.67
C PRO A 71 24.28 -6.12 19.44
N ASP A 72 25.59 -6.06 19.52
CA ASP A 72 26.49 -6.41 18.43
C ASP A 72 26.16 -7.77 17.80
N GLY A 73 25.96 -7.77 16.49
CA GLY A 73 25.64 -8.97 15.70
C GLY A 73 24.17 -9.34 15.68
N TYR A 74 23.29 -8.61 16.37
CA TYR A 74 21.86 -8.90 16.43
C TYR A 74 21.01 -7.75 15.88
N PHE A 75 19.80 -8.07 15.47
CA PHE A 75 18.85 -7.07 14.98
C PHE A 75 17.54 -7.04 15.79
N ARG A 76 16.93 -5.88 15.85
CA ARG A 76 15.57 -5.67 16.36
C ARG A 76 14.77 -4.94 15.29
N ARG A 77 13.60 -5.47 14.90
CA ARG A 77 12.77 -4.89 13.84
C ARG A 77 11.35 -4.76 14.33
N VAL A 78 10.70 -3.68 13.96
CA VAL A 78 9.28 -3.44 14.25
C VAL A 78 8.52 -3.41 12.94
N VAL A 79 7.54 -4.27 12.83
CA VAL A 79 6.65 -4.39 11.67
C VAL A 79 5.31 -3.76 12.02
N ILE A 80 4.88 -2.81 11.21
CA ILE A 80 3.67 -2.01 11.43
C ILE A 80 2.73 -2.20 10.23
N GLU A 81 1.48 -2.55 10.54
CA GLU A 81 0.38 -2.67 9.58
C GLU A 81 -0.21 -1.29 9.23
N LYS A 82 -0.86 -1.21 8.07
CA LYS A 82 -1.67 -0.02 7.76
C LYS A 82 -2.92 0.04 8.65
N PRO A 83 -3.47 1.25 8.88
CA PRO A 83 -3.07 2.56 8.34
C PRO A 83 -1.91 3.22 9.10
N PHE A 84 -1.04 3.92 8.36
CA PHE A 84 0.06 4.72 8.91
C PHE A 84 -0.37 6.15 9.20
N GLY A 85 -1.46 6.32 9.94
CA GLY A 85 -2.20 7.56 10.10
C GLY A 85 -3.44 7.61 9.18
N SER A 86 -4.35 8.51 9.47
CA SER A 86 -5.57 8.76 8.69
C SER A 86 -5.42 9.92 7.70
N ASP A 87 -4.41 10.78 7.92
CA ASP A 87 -4.05 11.94 7.10
C ASP A 87 -2.54 12.22 7.21
N LEU A 88 -2.05 13.21 6.47
CA LEU A 88 -0.63 13.60 6.47
C LEU A 88 -0.14 13.94 7.88
N ARG A 89 -0.89 14.75 8.64
CA ARG A 89 -0.51 15.20 9.97
C ARG A 89 -0.38 14.04 10.96
N SER A 90 -1.32 13.13 10.96
CA SER A 90 -1.29 11.94 11.83
C SER A 90 -0.20 10.95 11.42
N ALA A 91 0.07 10.82 10.11
CA ALA A 91 1.18 10.01 9.60
C ALA A 91 2.55 10.57 10.01
N GLU A 92 2.75 11.88 9.88
CA GLU A 92 3.95 12.58 10.35
C GLU A 92 4.14 12.44 11.86
N ALA A 93 3.07 12.59 12.65
CA ALA A 93 3.10 12.44 14.10
C ALA A 93 3.48 11.01 14.52
N LEU A 94 2.90 9.99 13.86
CA LEU A 94 3.27 8.60 14.10
C LEU A 94 4.74 8.37 13.76
N ASN A 95 5.18 8.80 12.58
CA ASN A 95 6.55 8.64 12.14
C ASN A 95 7.55 9.32 13.09
N ALA A 96 7.28 10.57 13.49
CA ALA A 96 8.10 11.28 14.47
C ALA A 96 8.13 10.58 15.84
N CYS A 97 7.04 9.94 16.25
CA CYS A 97 7.00 9.15 17.48
C CYS A 97 7.90 7.91 17.38
N LEU A 98 7.82 7.16 16.29
CA LEU A 98 8.63 5.97 16.05
C LEU A 98 10.13 6.30 16.03
N LEU A 99 10.51 7.36 15.31
CA LEU A 99 11.90 7.78 15.17
C LEU A 99 12.55 8.32 16.46
N LYS A 100 11.76 8.57 17.51
CA LYS A 100 12.31 8.90 18.84
C LYS A 100 12.86 7.69 19.58
N VAL A 101 12.40 6.49 19.26
CA VAL A 101 12.72 5.27 20.02
C VAL A 101 13.44 4.22 19.19
N MET A 102 13.47 4.37 17.85
CA MET A 102 14.16 3.46 16.94
C MET A 102 14.64 4.18 15.69
N THR A 103 15.53 3.56 14.94
CA THR A 103 16.02 4.07 13.65
C THR A 103 15.12 3.64 12.50
N GLU A 104 15.14 4.36 11.38
CA GLU A 104 14.36 4.00 10.19
C GLU A 104 14.66 2.57 9.68
N LYS A 105 15.89 2.09 9.85
CA LYS A 105 16.30 0.72 9.48
C LYS A 105 15.60 -0.37 10.30
N GLN A 106 15.08 -0.03 11.46
CA GLN A 106 14.33 -0.94 12.33
C GLN A 106 12.83 -0.98 12.02
N ILE A 107 12.31 -0.02 11.22
CA ILE A 107 10.88 0.15 10.95
C ILE A 107 10.52 -0.49 9.62
N TYR A 108 9.57 -1.43 9.64
CA TYR A 108 9.01 -2.08 8.45
C TYR A 108 7.53 -1.76 8.35
N ARG A 109 7.17 -0.86 7.44
CA ARG A 109 5.78 -0.54 7.11
C ARG A 109 5.30 -1.49 6.03
N ILE A 110 4.26 -2.28 6.33
CA ILE A 110 3.77 -3.30 5.41
C ILE A 110 2.70 -2.70 4.49
N ASP A 111 2.91 -2.90 3.19
CA ASP A 111 1.86 -2.84 2.18
C ASP A 111 1.76 -4.20 1.48
N HIS A 112 0.65 -4.91 1.71
CA HIS A 112 0.43 -6.25 1.18
C HIS A 112 0.39 -6.32 -0.35
N TYR A 113 0.17 -5.19 -1.04
CA TYR A 113 0.26 -5.14 -2.51
C TYR A 113 1.67 -5.43 -3.00
N LEU A 114 2.69 -4.99 -2.28
CA LEU A 114 4.09 -5.26 -2.63
C LEU A 114 4.46 -6.75 -2.50
N GLY A 115 3.69 -7.53 -1.74
CA GLY A 115 3.85 -8.98 -1.62
C GLY A 115 3.14 -9.78 -2.71
N LYS A 116 2.32 -9.14 -3.56
CA LYS A 116 1.65 -9.82 -4.67
C LYS A 116 2.66 -10.14 -5.77
N GLU A 117 2.66 -11.38 -6.25
CA GLU A 117 3.54 -11.85 -7.32
C GLU A 117 3.39 -10.99 -8.60
N THR A 118 2.15 -10.64 -8.97
CA THR A 118 1.87 -9.78 -10.11
C THR A 118 2.51 -8.40 -9.99
N VAL A 119 2.62 -7.85 -8.79
CA VAL A 119 3.25 -6.55 -8.54
C VAL A 119 4.78 -6.67 -8.61
N GLN A 120 5.35 -7.74 -8.06
CA GLN A 120 6.79 -8.00 -8.17
C GLN A 120 7.22 -8.24 -9.61
N ASN A 121 6.37 -8.87 -10.42
CA ASN A 121 6.61 -9.11 -11.84
C ASN A 121 6.76 -7.81 -12.65
N ILE A 122 6.24 -6.67 -12.20
CA ILE A 122 6.46 -5.38 -12.85
C ILE A 122 7.95 -5.06 -12.95
N LEU A 123 8.67 -5.22 -11.85
CA LEU A 123 10.12 -4.94 -11.80
C LEU A 123 10.90 -5.89 -12.70
N VAL A 124 10.52 -7.18 -12.70
CA VAL A 124 11.15 -8.19 -13.55
C VAL A 124 10.88 -7.87 -15.02
N SER A 125 9.62 -7.59 -15.40
CA SER A 125 9.24 -7.28 -16.77
C SER A 125 9.98 -6.05 -17.32
N ARG A 126 10.10 -5.00 -16.50
CA ARG A 126 10.80 -3.78 -16.90
C ARG A 126 12.31 -3.96 -16.98
N PHE A 127 12.93 -4.48 -15.91
CA PHE A 127 14.37 -4.39 -15.73
C PHE A 127 15.15 -5.63 -16.19
N SER A 128 14.45 -6.75 -16.46
CA SER A 128 15.07 -7.90 -17.12
C SER A 128 14.99 -7.82 -18.66
N ASN A 129 14.24 -6.86 -19.20
CA ASN A 129 14.06 -6.69 -20.65
C ASN A 129 14.45 -5.28 -21.07
N GLY A 130 15.68 -5.11 -21.54
CA GLY A 130 16.18 -3.82 -22.04
C GLY A 130 15.36 -3.21 -23.17
N LEU A 131 14.57 -4.03 -23.88
CA LEU A 131 13.67 -3.56 -24.94
C LEU A 131 12.61 -2.60 -24.38
N PHE A 132 11.95 -2.96 -23.28
CA PHE A 132 10.90 -2.11 -22.69
C PHE A 132 11.44 -0.77 -22.19
N GLU A 133 12.61 -0.77 -21.59
CA GLU A 133 13.20 0.44 -21.02
C GLU A 133 13.45 1.54 -22.07
N ALA A 134 13.76 1.15 -23.30
CA ALA A 134 13.95 2.09 -24.42
C ALA A 134 12.68 2.89 -24.75
N PHE A 135 11.50 2.31 -24.55
CA PHE A 135 10.20 2.95 -24.85
C PHE A 135 9.51 3.52 -23.59
N TRP A 136 10.08 3.32 -22.42
CA TRP A 136 9.45 3.59 -21.13
C TRP A 136 9.63 5.06 -20.71
N ASN A 137 9.14 5.96 -21.57
CA ASN A 137 9.30 7.41 -21.36
C ASN A 137 8.25 8.20 -22.15
N ASN A 138 8.24 9.51 -21.94
CA ASN A 138 7.32 10.47 -22.54
C ASN A 138 7.45 10.63 -24.07
N HIS A 139 8.46 10.08 -24.71
CA HIS A 139 8.55 10.10 -26.17
C HIS A 139 7.58 9.10 -26.80
N TYR A 140 7.35 7.97 -26.14
CA TYR A 140 6.58 6.85 -26.68
C TYR A 140 5.26 6.62 -25.98
N ILE A 141 5.16 6.91 -24.66
CA ILE A 141 3.96 6.67 -23.87
C ILE A 141 3.06 7.90 -23.92
N ASP A 142 1.79 7.68 -24.25
CA ASP A 142 0.73 8.68 -24.27
C ASP A 142 0.18 8.87 -22.85
N HIS A 143 -0.23 7.79 -22.21
CA HIS A 143 -0.69 7.79 -20.83
C HIS A 143 -0.56 6.42 -20.17
N VAL A 144 -0.66 6.41 -18.85
CA VAL A 144 -0.69 5.18 -18.04
C VAL A 144 -1.99 5.14 -17.24
N GLN A 145 -2.66 3.98 -17.18
CA GLN A 145 -3.83 3.75 -16.35
C GLN A 145 -3.50 2.68 -15.31
N ILE A 146 -3.77 2.97 -14.03
CA ILE A 146 -3.58 2.04 -12.92
C ILE A 146 -4.93 1.88 -12.21
N THR A 147 -5.48 0.68 -12.28
CA THR A 147 -6.78 0.35 -11.70
C THR A 147 -6.62 -0.68 -10.58
N ALA A 148 -7.28 -0.46 -9.45
CA ALA A 148 -7.46 -1.45 -8.40
C ALA A 148 -8.96 -1.52 -8.07
N ALA A 149 -9.66 -2.43 -8.72
CA ALA A 149 -11.11 -2.62 -8.60
C ALA A 149 -11.43 -3.76 -7.63
N GLU A 150 -12.40 -3.54 -6.74
CA GLU A 150 -12.88 -4.53 -5.78
C GLU A 150 -14.37 -4.79 -6.00
N THR A 151 -14.78 -6.07 -6.09
CA THR A 151 -16.19 -6.45 -6.18
C THR A 151 -16.90 -6.44 -4.83
N VAL A 152 -16.12 -6.50 -3.74
CA VAL A 152 -16.61 -6.50 -2.36
C VAL A 152 -17.01 -5.08 -1.96
N GLY A 153 -18.11 -4.94 -1.20
CA GLY A 153 -18.53 -3.67 -0.60
C GLY A 153 -17.78 -3.34 0.70
N VAL A 154 -18.32 -2.41 1.45
CA VAL A 154 -17.79 -2.04 2.76
C VAL A 154 -18.23 -3.05 3.83
N GLU A 155 -19.44 -3.59 3.69
CA GLU A 155 -20.02 -4.62 4.57
C GLU A 155 -19.94 -4.20 6.07
N THR A 156 -19.38 -5.04 6.93
CA THR A 156 -19.29 -4.77 8.37
C THR A 156 -18.23 -3.71 8.74
N ARG A 157 -17.46 -3.20 7.78
CA ARG A 157 -16.39 -2.22 8.00
C ARG A 157 -16.84 -0.76 7.85
N GLY A 158 -18.14 -0.47 7.86
CA GLY A 158 -18.70 0.88 7.69
C GLY A 158 -18.02 1.91 8.57
N SER A 159 -17.93 1.68 9.89
CA SER A 159 -17.29 2.62 10.83
C SER A 159 -15.84 2.99 10.47
N PHE A 160 -15.06 2.03 9.99
CA PHE A 160 -13.70 2.30 9.54
C PHE A 160 -13.71 3.11 8.24
N TYR A 161 -14.57 2.70 7.29
CA TYR A 161 -14.57 3.27 5.96
C TYR A 161 -15.09 4.71 5.92
N GLU A 162 -16.02 5.06 6.82
CA GLU A 162 -16.51 6.43 6.99
C GLU A 162 -15.38 7.45 7.27
N HIS A 163 -14.29 7.01 7.90
CA HIS A 163 -13.15 7.86 8.21
C HIS A 163 -12.05 7.85 7.14
N THR A 164 -12.04 6.86 6.26
CA THR A 164 -10.95 6.70 5.26
C THR A 164 -11.41 6.98 3.84
N GLY A 165 -12.52 6.41 3.42
CA GLY A 165 -12.94 6.40 2.02
C GLY A 165 -11.97 5.68 1.08
N ALA A 166 -12.31 5.64 -0.20
CA ALA A 166 -11.47 5.03 -1.22
C ALA A 166 -10.14 5.77 -1.40
N LEU A 167 -10.16 7.09 -1.26
CA LEU A 167 -8.98 7.93 -1.45
C LEU A 167 -7.87 7.57 -0.45
N ARG A 168 -8.16 7.66 0.85
CA ARG A 168 -7.15 7.43 1.88
C ARG A 168 -6.80 5.95 2.08
N ASP A 169 -7.78 5.03 1.85
CA ASP A 169 -7.52 3.60 2.00
C ASP A 169 -6.64 3.03 0.89
N MET A 170 -6.75 3.53 -0.34
CA MET A 170 -6.14 2.90 -1.51
C MET A 170 -5.05 3.73 -2.20
N VAL A 171 -5.21 5.06 -2.31
CA VAL A 171 -4.34 5.87 -3.17
C VAL A 171 -2.95 6.05 -2.60
N PRO A 172 -2.73 6.61 -1.37
CA PRO A 172 -1.40 6.88 -0.85
C PRO A 172 -0.62 5.60 -0.50
N ASN A 173 -1.29 4.47 -0.52
CA ASN A 173 -0.72 3.16 -0.27
C ASN A 173 -0.53 2.42 -1.61
N HIS A 174 -1.50 1.57 -1.94
CA HIS A 174 -1.42 0.61 -3.03
C HIS A 174 -1.20 1.25 -4.40
N LEU A 175 -2.00 2.28 -4.77
CA LEU A 175 -1.89 2.89 -6.09
C LEU A 175 -0.57 3.66 -6.28
N PHE A 176 -0.11 4.38 -5.25
CA PHE A 176 1.18 5.07 -5.32
C PHE A 176 2.38 4.12 -5.30
N GLN A 177 2.25 2.94 -4.69
CA GLN A 177 3.27 1.90 -4.82
C GLN A 177 3.35 1.38 -6.26
N LEU A 178 2.21 1.07 -6.88
CA LEU A 178 2.17 0.65 -8.29
C LEU A 178 2.70 1.74 -9.22
N LEU A 179 2.24 2.98 -9.05
CA LEU A 179 2.73 4.13 -9.80
C LEU A 179 4.25 4.28 -9.67
N ALA A 180 4.78 4.20 -8.46
CA ALA A 180 6.21 4.35 -8.23
C ALA A 180 7.03 3.23 -8.91
N MET A 181 6.55 1.98 -8.86
CA MET A 181 7.22 0.85 -9.53
C MET A 181 7.20 0.97 -11.06
N ILE A 182 6.12 1.52 -11.61
CA ILE A 182 6.01 1.76 -13.07
C ILE A 182 6.88 2.94 -13.49
N ALA A 183 6.96 3.98 -12.66
CA ALA A 183 7.57 5.25 -13.08
C ALA A 183 9.03 5.44 -12.64
N MET A 184 9.55 4.62 -11.71
CA MET A 184 10.91 4.77 -11.19
C MET A 184 11.99 4.50 -12.24
N GLU A 185 13.18 5.06 -12.03
CA GLU A 185 14.37 4.71 -12.79
C GLU A 185 14.86 3.29 -12.42
N PRO A 186 15.61 2.61 -13.32
CA PRO A 186 16.26 1.36 -12.98
C PRO A 186 17.18 1.55 -11.76
N PRO A 187 16.97 0.81 -10.66
CA PRO A 187 17.84 0.94 -9.49
C PRO A 187 19.24 0.37 -9.80
N ALA A 188 20.28 0.97 -9.24
CA ALA A 188 21.66 0.52 -9.41
C ALA A 188 21.89 -0.91 -8.88
N ALA A 189 21.04 -1.38 -7.97
CA ALA A 189 21.03 -2.74 -7.43
C ALA A 189 19.61 -3.09 -6.94
N PHE A 190 19.27 -4.37 -6.88
CA PHE A 190 17.99 -4.83 -6.32
C PHE A 190 17.96 -4.85 -4.77
N GLY A 191 18.81 -4.08 -4.12
CA GLY A 191 18.78 -3.87 -2.68
C GLY A 191 17.59 -2.98 -2.28
N ALA A 192 17.06 -3.22 -1.08
CA ALA A 192 15.87 -2.51 -0.58
C ALA A 192 16.04 -0.98 -0.57
N ASP A 193 17.21 -0.48 -0.21
CA ASP A 193 17.47 0.97 -0.14
C ASP A 193 17.54 1.61 -1.54
N ALA A 194 18.12 0.92 -2.53
CA ALA A 194 18.17 1.42 -3.90
C ALA A 194 16.76 1.51 -4.51
N VAL A 195 15.95 0.46 -4.36
CA VAL A 195 14.55 0.45 -4.83
C VAL A 195 13.72 1.52 -4.12
N ARG A 196 13.84 1.68 -2.80
CA ARG A 196 13.15 2.73 -2.04
C ARG A 196 13.56 4.12 -2.48
N GLY A 197 14.86 4.33 -2.74
CA GLY A 197 15.39 5.60 -3.23
C GLY A 197 14.77 6.02 -4.57
N GLU A 198 14.71 5.11 -5.53
CA GLU A 198 14.09 5.40 -6.84
C GLU A 198 12.59 5.65 -6.73
N LYS A 199 11.86 4.88 -5.92
CA LYS A 199 10.44 5.12 -5.66
C LYS A 199 10.21 6.50 -5.01
N ALA A 200 11.03 6.89 -4.05
CA ALA A 200 10.94 8.19 -3.38
C ALA A 200 11.14 9.36 -4.34
N LYS A 201 12.04 9.25 -5.32
CA LYS A 201 12.24 10.27 -6.36
C LYS A 201 10.99 10.46 -7.21
N VAL A 202 10.30 9.39 -7.58
CA VAL A 202 9.04 9.47 -8.34
C VAL A 202 7.96 10.19 -7.53
N ILE A 203 7.75 9.75 -6.28
CA ILE A 203 6.72 10.35 -5.42
C ILE A 203 7.02 11.82 -5.13
N GLY A 204 8.30 12.16 -4.91
CA GLY A 204 8.74 13.54 -4.72
C GLY A 204 8.60 14.43 -5.96
N ALA A 205 8.49 13.84 -7.15
CA ALA A 205 8.24 14.56 -8.41
C ALA A 205 6.74 14.77 -8.69
N ILE A 206 5.84 14.25 -7.87
CA ILE A 206 4.41 14.53 -7.95
C ILE A 206 4.15 15.85 -7.22
N ARG A 207 3.74 16.88 -7.97
CA ARG A 207 3.44 18.17 -7.38
C ARG A 207 2.15 18.12 -6.55
N PRO A 208 2.13 18.65 -5.33
CA PRO A 208 0.90 18.85 -4.58
C PRO A 208 -0.08 19.75 -5.36
N TRP A 209 -1.36 19.41 -5.31
CA TRP A 209 -2.41 20.18 -5.97
C TRP A 209 -2.91 21.35 -5.11
N SER A 210 -3.29 22.43 -5.76
CA SER A 210 -4.21 23.42 -5.20
C SER A 210 -5.63 22.82 -5.08
N GLU A 211 -6.54 23.49 -4.36
CA GLU A 211 -7.94 23.05 -4.28
C GLU A 211 -8.61 22.99 -5.65
N GLU A 212 -8.35 23.97 -6.52
CA GLU A 212 -8.86 24.00 -7.88
C GLU A 212 -8.32 22.85 -8.73
N GLU A 213 -7.01 22.60 -8.64
CA GLU A 213 -6.36 21.47 -9.33
C GLU A 213 -6.89 20.12 -8.82
N ALA A 214 -7.14 19.99 -7.51
CA ALA A 214 -7.72 18.78 -6.92
C ALA A 214 -9.11 18.49 -7.49
N LEU A 215 -9.96 19.52 -7.62
CA LEU A 215 -11.28 19.39 -8.23
C LEU A 215 -11.21 19.05 -9.72
N ALA A 216 -10.29 19.67 -10.45
CA ALA A 216 -10.13 19.44 -11.90
C ALA A 216 -9.52 18.05 -12.23
N ASN A 217 -8.70 17.51 -11.34
CA ASN A 217 -7.96 16.27 -11.57
C ASN A 217 -8.47 15.07 -10.75
N SER A 218 -9.64 15.19 -10.11
CA SER A 218 -10.23 14.09 -9.35
C SER A 218 -11.73 13.94 -9.59
N VAL A 219 -12.19 12.68 -9.54
CA VAL A 219 -13.61 12.34 -9.52
C VAL A 219 -13.84 11.41 -8.34
N ARG A 220 -14.90 11.65 -7.57
CA ARG A 220 -15.32 10.82 -6.44
C ARG A 220 -16.76 10.36 -6.64
N GLY A 221 -17.08 9.17 -6.14
CA GLY A 221 -18.43 8.63 -6.21
C GLY A 221 -18.70 7.63 -5.09
N GLN A 222 -19.97 7.32 -4.91
CA GLN A 222 -20.43 6.24 -4.02
C GLN A 222 -21.20 5.22 -4.86
N TYR A 223 -21.09 3.93 -4.52
CA TYR A 223 -21.99 2.95 -5.09
C TYR A 223 -23.40 3.10 -4.51
N THR A 224 -24.39 2.95 -5.38
CA THR A 224 -25.81 3.00 -5.04
C THR A 224 -26.40 1.61 -5.08
N GLU A 225 -27.64 1.47 -4.64
CA GLU A 225 -28.42 0.25 -4.84
C GLU A 225 -28.34 -0.20 -6.30
N SER A 226 -28.15 -1.48 -6.51
CA SER A 226 -28.09 -2.07 -7.84
C SER A 226 -28.44 -3.56 -7.81
N THR A 227 -28.56 -4.18 -8.97
CA THR A 227 -28.77 -5.62 -9.10
C THR A 227 -27.63 -6.23 -9.89
N ILE A 228 -26.99 -7.28 -9.34
CA ILE A 228 -25.96 -8.06 -10.01
C ILE A 228 -26.48 -9.51 -10.15
N GLY A 229 -26.83 -9.90 -11.35
CA GLY A 229 -27.59 -11.13 -11.57
C GLY A 229 -28.95 -11.05 -10.89
N ASP A 230 -29.30 -12.03 -10.05
CA ASP A 230 -30.56 -12.07 -9.29
C ASP A 230 -30.40 -11.49 -7.85
N LYS A 231 -29.26 -10.92 -7.52
CA LYS A 231 -29.00 -10.40 -6.17
C LYS A 231 -29.16 -8.88 -6.13
N SER A 232 -30.05 -8.38 -5.27
CA SER A 232 -30.08 -6.98 -4.89
C SER A 232 -28.86 -6.65 -4.04
N ILE A 233 -28.20 -5.57 -4.36
CA ILE A 233 -27.01 -5.04 -3.67
C ILE A 233 -27.42 -3.70 -3.06
N ALA A 234 -27.24 -3.58 -1.75
CA ALA A 234 -27.48 -2.33 -1.02
C ALA A 234 -26.52 -1.23 -1.46
N GLY A 235 -26.98 0.01 -1.45
CA GLY A 235 -26.15 1.17 -1.64
C GLY A 235 -25.23 1.41 -0.43
N TYR A 236 -24.18 2.23 -0.61
CA TYR A 236 -23.21 2.49 0.45
C TYR A 236 -23.84 3.03 1.75
N ARG A 237 -24.80 3.95 1.62
CA ARG A 237 -25.50 4.55 2.77
C ARG A 237 -26.46 3.61 3.50
N GLU A 238 -26.70 2.44 2.93
CA GLU A 238 -27.52 1.37 3.51
C GLU A 238 -26.66 0.29 4.19
N GLU A 239 -25.33 0.37 4.03
CA GLU A 239 -24.41 -0.57 4.67
C GLU A 239 -24.37 -0.35 6.21
N PRO A 240 -24.11 -1.41 6.98
CA PRO A 240 -24.04 -1.30 8.45
C PRO A 240 -23.01 -0.29 8.92
N ASN A 241 -23.40 0.55 9.89
CA ASN A 241 -22.56 1.59 10.51
C ASN A 241 -22.07 2.67 9.53
N VAL A 242 -22.81 2.94 8.48
CA VAL A 242 -22.63 4.07 7.56
C VAL A 242 -23.72 5.10 7.85
N ALA A 243 -23.37 6.38 7.86
CA ALA A 243 -24.35 7.46 8.05
C ALA A 243 -25.24 7.60 6.79
N ALA A 244 -26.54 7.80 7.00
CA ALA A 244 -27.52 7.91 5.90
C ALA A 244 -27.25 9.11 4.97
N ASP A 245 -26.56 10.14 5.47
CA ASP A 245 -26.12 11.34 4.74
C ASP A 245 -24.62 11.34 4.41
N SER A 246 -23.94 10.20 4.56
CA SER A 246 -22.50 10.08 4.29
C SER A 246 -22.13 10.62 2.89
N THR A 247 -21.02 11.37 2.87
CA THR A 247 -20.37 11.86 1.64
C THR A 247 -19.03 11.18 1.37
N THR A 248 -18.71 10.14 2.13
CA THR A 248 -17.46 9.38 1.99
C THR A 248 -17.47 8.63 0.66
N GLU A 249 -16.44 8.81 -0.12
CA GLU A 249 -16.32 8.19 -1.44
C GLU A 249 -15.97 6.70 -1.35
N THR A 250 -16.63 5.89 -2.18
CA THR A 250 -16.31 4.47 -2.37
C THR A 250 -15.63 4.20 -3.71
N PHE A 251 -15.52 5.23 -4.53
CA PHE A 251 -14.82 5.28 -5.80
C PHE A 251 -14.04 6.58 -5.91
N VAL A 252 -12.83 6.49 -6.44
CA VAL A 252 -12.01 7.64 -6.80
C VAL A 252 -11.23 7.39 -8.08
N ALA A 253 -11.19 8.41 -8.94
CA ALA A 253 -10.30 8.47 -10.08
C ALA A 253 -9.50 9.77 -10.04
N LEU A 254 -8.20 9.68 -10.32
CA LEU A 254 -7.25 10.79 -10.26
C LEU A 254 -6.44 10.86 -11.53
N LYS A 255 -6.12 12.08 -11.98
CA LYS A 255 -5.16 12.34 -13.05
C LYS A 255 -3.90 12.94 -12.44
N VAL A 256 -2.86 12.14 -12.27
CA VAL A 256 -1.59 12.54 -11.63
C VAL A 256 -0.54 12.82 -12.69
N MET A 257 0.25 13.88 -12.49
CA MET A 257 1.40 14.23 -13.32
C MET A 257 2.68 14.03 -12.52
N ILE A 258 3.76 13.58 -13.20
CA ILE A 258 5.08 13.40 -12.61
C ILE A 258 6.04 14.37 -13.29
N ASP A 259 6.53 15.34 -12.53
CA ASP A 259 7.36 16.44 -13.03
C ASP A 259 8.84 16.04 -13.04
N ASN A 260 9.18 15.08 -13.89
CA ASN A 260 10.55 14.68 -14.20
C ASN A 260 10.75 14.51 -15.70
N TRP A 261 12.01 14.38 -16.12
CA TRP A 261 12.35 14.31 -17.55
C TRP A 261 11.77 13.09 -18.27
N ARG A 262 11.62 11.99 -17.56
CA ARG A 262 11.07 10.75 -18.14
C ARG A 262 9.57 10.86 -18.41
N TRP A 263 8.81 11.56 -17.53
CA TRP A 263 7.36 11.50 -17.51
C TRP A 263 6.66 12.84 -17.77
N VAL A 264 7.40 13.95 -17.90
CA VAL A 264 6.77 15.25 -18.15
C VAL A 264 5.82 15.17 -19.36
N GLY A 265 4.57 15.61 -19.12
CA GLY A 265 3.51 15.59 -20.13
C GLY A 265 2.74 14.27 -20.27
N VAL A 266 3.12 13.21 -19.56
CA VAL A 266 2.40 11.92 -19.54
C VAL A 266 1.45 11.88 -18.35
N PRO A 267 0.13 11.81 -18.53
CA PRO A 267 -0.81 11.63 -17.44
C PRO A 267 -0.85 10.19 -16.95
N PHE A 268 -0.91 10.04 -15.61
CA PHE A 268 -1.18 8.79 -14.92
C PHE A 268 -2.59 8.84 -14.36
N TYR A 269 -3.47 7.98 -14.87
CA TYR A 269 -4.85 7.85 -14.41
C TYR A 269 -4.91 6.74 -13.36
N LEU A 270 -5.13 7.11 -12.11
CA LEU A 270 -5.29 6.17 -10.99
C LEU A 270 -6.78 6.00 -10.71
N ARG A 271 -7.24 4.76 -10.58
CA ARG A 271 -8.65 4.45 -10.35
C ARG A 271 -8.79 3.31 -9.34
N THR A 272 -9.67 3.51 -8.36
CA THR A 272 -10.04 2.46 -7.41
C THR A 272 -11.51 2.61 -7.00
N GLY A 273 -12.13 1.51 -6.62
CA GLY A 273 -13.49 1.52 -6.13
C GLY A 273 -13.93 0.17 -5.58
N LYS A 274 -14.94 0.24 -4.70
CA LYS A 274 -15.67 -0.93 -4.19
C LYS A 274 -16.94 -1.16 -4.99
N ARG A 275 -17.47 -2.39 -4.94
CA ARG A 275 -18.65 -2.81 -5.72
C ARG A 275 -18.49 -2.57 -7.23
N MET A 276 -17.28 -2.70 -7.72
CA MET A 276 -17.00 -2.68 -9.16
C MET A 276 -17.47 -4.00 -9.79
N SER A 277 -17.74 -3.98 -11.09
CA SER A 277 -18.21 -5.15 -11.83
C SER A 277 -17.22 -6.33 -11.86
N VAL A 278 -15.93 -6.02 -11.77
CA VAL A 278 -14.84 -7.02 -11.80
C VAL A 278 -13.84 -6.70 -10.68
N ARG A 279 -13.31 -7.75 -10.06
CA ARG A 279 -12.14 -7.62 -9.17
C ARG A 279 -10.89 -7.70 -10.04
N ASP A 280 -10.18 -6.58 -10.14
CA ASP A 280 -8.99 -6.50 -10.98
C ASP A 280 -7.95 -5.53 -10.43
N THR A 281 -6.67 -5.85 -10.68
CA THR A 281 -5.55 -4.93 -10.50
C THR A 281 -4.80 -4.90 -11.81
N GLU A 282 -5.04 -3.85 -12.58
CA GLU A 282 -4.55 -3.69 -13.95
C GLU A 282 -3.66 -2.46 -14.07
N ILE A 283 -2.63 -2.58 -14.91
CA ILE A 283 -1.81 -1.46 -15.36
C ILE A 283 -1.79 -1.49 -16.88
N ALA A 284 -2.48 -0.54 -17.50
CA ALA A 284 -2.51 -0.36 -18.94
C ALA A 284 -1.56 0.77 -19.36
N ILE A 285 -0.67 0.49 -20.29
CA ILE A 285 0.30 1.44 -20.85
C ILE A 285 -0.08 1.69 -22.27
N CYS A 286 -0.53 2.92 -22.53
CA CYS A 286 -0.95 3.35 -23.86
C CYS A 286 0.20 4.07 -24.57
N PHE A 287 0.62 3.54 -25.69
CA PHE A 287 1.65 4.17 -26.53
C PHE A 287 1.04 5.25 -27.42
N LYS A 288 1.84 6.24 -27.76
CA LYS A 288 1.48 7.24 -28.76
C LYS A 288 1.22 6.59 -30.10
N PRO A 289 0.26 7.08 -30.88
CA PRO A 289 -0.01 6.56 -32.20
C PRO A 289 1.24 6.76 -33.10
N ALA A 290 1.41 5.85 -34.06
CA ALA A 290 2.42 6.01 -35.08
C ALA A 290 2.22 7.36 -35.81
N PRO A 291 3.28 8.13 -36.08
CA PRO A 291 3.17 9.44 -36.73
C PRO A 291 2.58 9.36 -38.14
N TYR A 292 2.62 8.18 -38.76
CA TYR A 292 2.03 7.90 -40.04
C TYR A 292 1.47 6.48 -40.10
N ALA A 293 0.18 6.34 -40.37
CA ALA A 293 -0.50 5.07 -40.59
C ALA A 293 -0.45 4.73 -42.06
N GLN A 294 0.25 3.63 -42.46
CA GLN A 294 0.30 3.16 -43.84
C GLN A 294 -1.06 2.61 -44.32
N PHE A 295 -1.91 2.16 -43.41
CA PHE A 295 -3.22 1.57 -43.68
C PHE A 295 -4.33 2.59 -43.39
N ARG A 296 -4.48 3.61 -44.22
CA ARG A 296 -5.40 4.74 -44.04
C ARG A 296 -6.89 4.34 -44.06
N ASP A 297 -7.20 3.24 -44.75
CA ASP A 297 -8.58 2.78 -44.98
C ASP A 297 -8.99 1.64 -44.05
N THR A 298 -8.20 1.36 -43.02
CA THR A 298 -8.46 0.31 -42.04
C THR A 298 -8.66 0.96 -40.69
N ASP A 299 -9.82 0.73 -40.06
CA ASP A 299 -10.04 1.06 -38.65
C ASP A 299 -9.14 0.16 -37.80
N ILE A 300 -7.95 0.67 -37.48
CA ILE A 300 -7.04 -0.01 -36.56
C ILE A 300 -7.46 0.43 -35.16
N GLU A 301 -8.08 -0.49 -34.41
CA GLU A 301 -8.31 -0.27 -32.98
C GLU A 301 -6.97 0.03 -32.30
N ARG A 302 -6.93 1.08 -31.52
CA ARG A 302 -5.76 1.43 -30.69
C ARG A 302 -5.60 0.38 -29.61
N LEU A 303 -4.57 -0.41 -29.70
CA LEU A 303 -4.13 -1.34 -28.67
C LEU A 303 -3.47 -0.59 -27.50
#